data_fd8fc9acff8a950d73132e1a43b43962
#
_entry.id   fd8fc9acff8a950d73132e1a43b43962
#
_cell.length_a   1.000
_cell.length_b   1.000
_cell.length_c   1.000
_cell.angle_alpha   90.00
_cell.angle_beta   90.00
_cell.angle_gamma   90.00
#
_symmetry.space_group_name_H-M   'P 1'
#
loop_
_entity.id
_entity.type
_entity.pdbx_description
1 polymer ?
#
loop_
_entity_poly.entity_id
_entity_poly.type
_entity_poly.pdbx_seq_one_letter_code
_entity_poly.pdbx_strand_id
1 'polypeptide(L)'
;MFGVVGGAAMLATRAAQAQGEQMRISLDTNPTHVRNRNTEHFAQRVRAELPRLAPQVFPSAQLFRDRDVPRALRQGGVEMGVPGWWNLDGIAPDAALPSLPMFYGLEPAILHRILDGAAGQQINRKLEERLRVKVLGRWFDLGAQHFYTTSRPLNGFADLQGLRIRHPGGSANAARIRTLGANPVLVPWPDVPLALSQNTVDGLVTTHESANTAKLWDAGVRHAFEDFQTFNQYIPMVSQTLWNKLNPQERETLTRIWEETVDKERGEAAEAQREARDILLRNNISIKTATQQEATEARRRLMATQDQVVAEIGIDRELVAGVLREIRAAGVGV
;
A
#
# COMPACT_ATOMS: atom_id res chain seq x y z
N MET A 1 -22.60 -73.91 31.10
CA MET A 1 -21.87 -72.74 31.70
C MET A 1 -21.54 -71.78 30.55
N PHE A 2 -22.34 -70.81 30.37
CA PHE A 2 -22.11 -69.78 29.30
C PHE A 2 -21.64 -68.50 29.98
N GLY A 3 -20.40 -68.11 29.66
CA GLY A 3 -19.83 -66.83 30.11
C GLY A 3 -20.13 -65.75 29.10
N VAL A 4 -20.87 -64.71 29.52
CA VAL A 4 -21.13 -63.48 28.77
C VAL A 4 -19.95 -62.50 28.96
N VAL A 5 -19.21 -62.21 27.91
CA VAL A 5 -18.18 -61.16 27.91
C VAL A 5 -18.87 -59.87 27.42
N GLY A 6 -19.10 -58.96 28.36
CA GLY A 6 -19.60 -57.63 28.04
C GLY A 6 -18.49 -56.72 27.51
N GLY A 7 -18.53 -56.39 26.24
CA GLY A 7 -17.66 -55.38 25.63
C GLY A 7 -18.17 -53.96 25.92
N ALA A 8 -17.44 -53.21 26.75
CA ALA A 8 -17.69 -51.79 26.92
C ALA A 8 -17.13 -51.03 25.73
N ALA A 9 -18.04 -50.53 24.86
CA ALA A 9 -17.68 -49.62 23.77
C ALA A 9 -17.41 -48.23 24.38
N MET A 10 -16.14 -47.83 24.48
CA MET A 10 -15.75 -46.45 24.76
C MET A 10 -16.09 -45.61 23.52
N LEU A 11 -17.17 -44.84 23.59
CA LEU A 11 -17.47 -43.76 22.69
C LEU A 11 -16.47 -42.62 22.95
N ALA A 12 -15.40 -42.59 22.17
CA ALA A 12 -14.51 -41.42 22.09
C ALA A 12 -15.28 -40.31 21.36
N THR A 13 -15.93 -39.43 22.09
CA THR A 13 -16.42 -38.15 21.59
C THR A 13 -15.20 -37.31 21.21
N ARG A 14 -14.77 -37.36 19.94
CA ARG A 14 -13.93 -36.32 19.37
C ARG A 14 -14.73 -35.04 19.44
N ALA A 15 -14.40 -34.16 20.40
CA ALA A 15 -14.80 -32.79 20.35
C ALA A 15 -14.27 -32.24 19.01
N ALA A 16 -15.19 -32.05 18.05
CA ALA A 16 -14.90 -31.28 16.87
C ALA A 16 -14.54 -29.89 17.40
N GLN A 17 -13.24 -29.58 17.50
CA GLN A 17 -12.82 -28.20 17.66
C GLN A 17 -13.48 -27.45 16.52
N ALA A 18 -14.42 -26.57 16.83
CA ALA A 18 -15.04 -25.69 15.86
C ALA A 18 -13.89 -24.94 15.19
N GLN A 19 -13.58 -25.32 13.95
CA GLN A 19 -12.54 -24.69 13.15
C GLN A 19 -12.97 -23.25 13.00
N GLY A 20 -12.20 -22.30 13.58
CA GLY A 20 -12.54 -20.88 13.56
C GLY A 20 -12.80 -20.41 12.12
N GLU A 21 -13.61 -19.36 11.94
CA GLU A 21 -13.87 -18.75 10.63
C GLU A 21 -12.54 -18.30 10.02
N GLN A 22 -12.17 -18.87 8.90
CA GLN A 22 -10.89 -18.59 8.24
C GLN A 22 -10.84 -17.14 7.78
N MET A 23 -9.71 -16.47 8.05
CA MET A 23 -9.42 -15.10 7.60
C MET A 23 -8.03 -15.07 6.95
N ARG A 24 -7.98 -15.40 5.65
CA ARG A 24 -6.74 -15.33 4.86
C ARG A 24 -6.48 -13.87 4.49
N ILE A 25 -5.24 -13.40 4.78
CA ILE A 25 -4.80 -12.03 4.52
C ILE A 25 -3.68 -12.07 3.48
N SER A 26 -3.93 -11.57 2.27
CA SER A 26 -2.97 -11.59 1.17
C SER A 26 -2.18 -10.31 1.07
N LEU A 27 -0.84 -10.42 1.02
CA LEU A 27 0.11 -9.32 0.83
C LEU A 27 1.16 -9.71 -0.21
N ASP A 28 1.65 -8.75 -1.01
CA ASP A 28 2.67 -9.05 -2.03
C ASP A 28 4.09 -8.66 -1.61
N THR A 29 4.28 -8.01 -0.47
CA THR A 29 5.59 -7.72 0.13
C THR A 29 6.09 -8.89 0.97
N ASN A 30 7.40 -8.94 1.21
CA ASN A 30 8.04 -9.99 2.01
C ASN A 30 7.76 -9.82 3.53
N PRO A 31 8.02 -10.85 4.37
CA PRO A 31 7.70 -10.80 5.79
C PRO A 31 8.40 -9.70 6.58
N THR A 32 9.55 -9.20 6.13
CA THR A 32 10.32 -8.17 6.83
C THR A 32 9.84 -6.75 6.55
N HIS A 33 8.99 -6.57 5.53
CA HIS A 33 8.40 -5.28 5.19
C HIS A 33 7.48 -4.78 6.31
N VAL A 34 7.50 -3.47 6.60
CA VAL A 34 6.73 -2.85 7.70
C VAL A 34 5.23 -3.17 7.63
N ARG A 35 4.63 -3.14 6.43
CA ARG A 35 3.24 -3.56 6.21
C ARG A 35 3.00 -4.99 6.71
N ASN A 36 3.88 -5.94 6.36
CA ASN A 36 3.71 -7.33 6.75
C ASN A 36 3.87 -7.54 8.25
N ARG A 37 4.87 -6.92 8.88
CA ARG A 37 5.06 -6.99 10.33
C ARG A 37 3.84 -6.48 11.08
N ASN A 38 3.27 -5.35 10.65
CA ASN A 38 2.10 -4.77 11.31
C ASN A 38 0.80 -5.51 10.98
N THR A 39 0.67 -6.08 9.78
CA THR A 39 -0.46 -6.97 9.47
C THR A 39 -0.39 -8.27 10.29
N GLU A 40 0.80 -8.81 10.54
CA GLU A 40 0.95 -9.98 11.46
C GLU A 40 0.63 -9.59 12.91
N HIS A 41 1.06 -8.41 13.36
CA HIS A 41 0.67 -7.89 14.67
C HIS A 41 -0.87 -7.75 14.79
N PHE A 42 -1.52 -7.19 13.79
CA PHE A 42 -2.99 -7.15 13.70
C PHE A 42 -3.60 -8.55 13.79
N ALA A 43 -3.09 -9.51 13.01
CA ALA A 43 -3.56 -10.88 13.01
C ALA A 43 -3.40 -11.57 14.37
N GLN A 44 -2.29 -11.33 15.08
CA GLN A 44 -2.06 -11.85 16.44
C GLN A 44 -3.08 -11.30 17.42
N ARG A 45 -3.39 -10.02 17.36
CA ARG A 45 -4.41 -9.40 18.21
C ARG A 45 -5.81 -9.93 17.90
N VAL A 46 -6.13 -10.11 16.62
CA VAL A 46 -7.41 -10.69 16.20
C VAL A 46 -7.55 -12.13 16.75
N ARG A 47 -6.50 -12.96 16.71
CA ARG A 47 -6.52 -14.31 17.33
C ARG A 47 -6.81 -14.26 18.83
N ALA A 48 -6.26 -13.26 19.51
CA ALA A 48 -6.39 -13.12 20.97
C ALA A 48 -7.77 -12.59 21.38
N GLU A 49 -8.29 -11.62 20.66
CA GLU A 49 -9.50 -10.87 21.05
C GLU A 49 -10.78 -11.36 20.33
N LEU A 50 -10.63 -12.04 19.20
CA LEU A 50 -11.72 -12.62 18.40
C LEU A 50 -11.45 -14.10 18.10
N PRO A 51 -11.46 -15.00 19.11
CA PRO A 51 -11.01 -16.39 18.97
C PRO A 51 -11.84 -17.22 17.97
N ARG A 52 -13.02 -16.70 17.57
CA ARG A 52 -13.81 -17.30 16.49
C ARG A 52 -13.20 -17.06 15.10
N LEU A 53 -12.30 -16.09 14.94
CA LEU A 53 -11.58 -15.85 13.69
C LEU A 53 -10.22 -16.56 13.73
N ALA A 54 -9.82 -17.13 12.58
CA ALA A 54 -8.53 -17.76 12.38
C ALA A 54 -7.72 -16.99 11.32
N PRO A 55 -7.17 -15.78 11.65
CA PRO A 55 -6.41 -15.00 10.70
C PRO A 55 -5.07 -15.64 10.39
N GLN A 56 -4.73 -15.66 9.09
CA GLN A 56 -3.44 -16.11 8.58
C GLN A 56 -2.93 -15.17 7.52
N VAL A 57 -1.71 -14.64 7.69
CA VAL A 57 -1.05 -13.76 6.73
C VAL A 57 -0.28 -14.58 5.71
N PHE A 58 -0.47 -14.27 4.43
CA PHE A 58 0.22 -14.87 3.29
C PHE A 58 1.04 -13.78 2.59
N PRO A 59 2.35 -13.69 2.88
CA PRO A 59 3.24 -12.69 2.31
C PRO A 59 3.71 -13.07 0.89
N SER A 60 4.50 -12.17 0.27
CA SER A 60 5.24 -12.41 -0.98
C SER A 60 4.36 -12.91 -2.14
N ALA A 61 3.11 -12.42 -2.20
CA ALA A 61 2.12 -12.81 -3.21
C ALA A 61 1.82 -14.33 -3.28
N GLN A 62 1.97 -15.05 -2.16
CA GLN A 62 1.68 -16.48 -2.08
C GLN A 62 0.25 -16.84 -2.52
N LEU A 63 -0.71 -15.94 -2.30
CA LEU A 63 -2.08 -16.11 -2.78
C LEU A 63 -2.35 -15.23 -3.99
N PHE A 64 -2.19 -13.91 -3.83
CA PHE A 64 -2.48 -12.93 -4.88
C PHE A 64 -1.46 -11.79 -4.87
N ARG A 65 -1.18 -11.23 -6.05
CA ARG A 65 -0.51 -9.93 -6.20
C ARG A 65 -1.47 -8.83 -5.75
N ASP A 66 -0.97 -7.73 -5.23
CA ASP A 66 -1.80 -6.61 -4.74
C ASP A 66 -2.86 -6.16 -5.77
N ARG A 67 -2.51 -6.11 -7.05
CA ARG A 67 -3.45 -5.77 -8.13
C ARG A 67 -4.63 -6.74 -8.29
N ASP A 68 -4.47 -8.00 -7.88
CA ASP A 68 -5.48 -9.04 -8.00
C ASP A 68 -6.33 -9.19 -6.74
N VAL A 69 -5.86 -8.64 -5.61
CA VAL A 69 -6.53 -8.67 -4.29
C VAL A 69 -7.97 -8.11 -4.33
N PRO A 70 -8.27 -6.97 -4.98
CA PRO A 70 -9.65 -6.45 -5.03
C PRO A 70 -10.63 -7.43 -5.67
N ARG A 71 -10.20 -8.10 -6.75
CA ARG A 71 -11.00 -9.14 -7.41
C ARG A 71 -11.14 -10.37 -6.51
N ALA A 72 -10.07 -10.80 -5.87
CA ALA A 72 -10.06 -11.97 -4.97
C ALA A 72 -10.99 -11.77 -3.77
N LEU A 73 -10.99 -10.58 -3.15
CA LEU A 73 -11.92 -10.22 -2.07
C LEU A 73 -13.39 -10.33 -2.52
N ARG A 74 -13.71 -9.77 -3.68
CA ARG A 74 -15.08 -9.82 -4.24
C ARG A 74 -15.54 -11.22 -4.55
N GLN A 75 -14.62 -12.11 -4.95
CA GLN A 75 -14.92 -13.51 -5.34
C GLN A 75 -14.79 -14.49 -4.17
N GLY A 76 -14.41 -14.04 -2.96
CA GLY A 76 -14.20 -14.91 -1.80
C GLY A 76 -12.91 -15.72 -1.88
N GLY A 77 -11.96 -15.34 -2.70
CA GLY A 77 -10.63 -15.96 -2.79
C GLY A 77 -9.76 -15.68 -1.57
N VAL A 78 -9.96 -14.53 -0.92
CA VAL A 78 -9.37 -14.16 0.36
C VAL A 78 -10.39 -13.38 1.20
N GLU A 79 -10.18 -13.34 2.51
CA GLU A 79 -11.05 -12.64 3.45
C GLU A 79 -10.57 -11.21 3.72
N MET A 80 -9.26 -10.94 3.63
CA MET A 80 -8.69 -9.62 3.82
C MET A 80 -7.48 -9.38 2.88
N GLY A 81 -7.26 -8.13 2.55
CA GLY A 81 -6.05 -7.63 1.90
C GLY A 81 -5.79 -6.18 2.23
N VAL A 82 -4.54 -5.75 2.07
CA VAL A 82 -4.11 -4.38 2.37
C VAL A 82 -3.34 -3.83 1.17
N PRO A 83 -3.97 -3.75 -0.04
CA PRO A 83 -3.28 -3.28 -1.24
C PRO A 83 -3.03 -1.78 -1.21
N GLY A 84 -2.03 -1.35 -1.99
CA GLY A 84 -1.81 0.07 -2.22
C GLY A 84 -2.92 0.72 -3.05
N TRP A 85 -3.26 1.97 -2.74
CA TRP A 85 -4.30 2.73 -3.43
C TRP A 85 -4.08 2.76 -4.96
N TRP A 86 -2.85 2.68 -5.45
CA TRP A 86 -2.49 2.66 -6.88
C TRP A 86 -2.96 1.42 -7.64
N ASN A 87 -3.48 0.43 -6.96
CA ASN A 87 -4.11 -0.76 -7.57
C ASN A 87 -5.64 -0.62 -7.69
N LEU A 88 -6.21 0.50 -7.25
CA LEU A 88 -7.65 0.67 -7.06
C LEU A 88 -8.27 1.72 -7.98
N ASP A 89 -7.47 2.58 -8.61
CA ASP A 89 -7.95 3.68 -9.46
C ASP A 89 -8.76 3.20 -10.68
N GLY A 90 -8.42 2.07 -11.25
CA GLY A 90 -9.20 1.43 -12.33
C GLY A 90 -10.58 0.94 -11.91
N ILE A 91 -10.86 0.86 -10.60
CA ILE A 91 -12.14 0.42 -10.03
C ILE A 91 -12.89 1.61 -9.44
N ALA A 92 -12.20 2.43 -8.68
CA ALA A 92 -12.69 3.66 -8.08
C ALA A 92 -11.70 4.79 -8.40
N PRO A 93 -11.98 5.63 -9.42
CA PRO A 93 -11.08 6.70 -9.86
C PRO A 93 -10.56 7.60 -8.73
N ASP A 94 -11.39 7.86 -7.73
CA ASP A 94 -11.01 8.70 -6.58
C ASP A 94 -9.91 8.09 -5.72
N ALA A 95 -9.63 6.79 -5.82
CA ALA A 95 -8.48 6.17 -5.15
C ALA A 95 -7.15 6.72 -5.67
N ALA A 96 -7.13 7.35 -6.86
CA ALA A 96 -5.94 8.04 -7.38
C ALA A 96 -5.70 9.43 -6.75
N LEU A 97 -6.63 9.95 -5.96
CA LEU A 97 -6.54 11.28 -5.35
C LEU A 97 -5.18 11.55 -4.68
N PRO A 98 -4.60 10.64 -3.86
CA PRO A 98 -3.33 10.91 -3.17
C PRO A 98 -2.11 11.03 -4.09
N SER A 99 -2.24 10.65 -5.37
CA SER A 99 -1.16 10.78 -6.36
C SER A 99 -1.28 12.01 -7.24
N LEU A 100 -2.31 12.83 -7.03
CA LEU A 100 -2.44 14.07 -7.80
C LEU A 100 -1.33 15.07 -7.46
N PRO A 101 -0.94 15.91 -8.42
CA PRO A 101 0.12 16.90 -8.26
C PRO A 101 -0.03 17.80 -7.03
N MET A 102 -1.25 18.09 -6.58
CA MET A 102 -1.50 18.89 -5.39
C MET A 102 -0.94 18.27 -4.10
N PHE A 103 -0.73 16.95 -4.04
CA PHE A 103 -0.13 16.26 -2.90
C PHE A 103 1.40 16.22 -2.94
N TYR A 104 2.01 16.62 -4.07
CA TYR A 104 3.46 16.55 -4.22
C TYR A 104 4.18 17.38 -3.17
N GLY A 105 5.06 16.71 -2.40
CA GLY A 105 5.87 17.36 -1.35
C GLY A 105 5.10 17.82 -0.13
N LEU A 106 3.86 17.33 0.09
CA LEU A 106 3.15 17.61 1.34
C LEU A 106 3.80 16.86 2.52
N GLU A 107 3.84 17.55 3.64
CA GLU A 107 4.20 16.91 4.92
C GLU A 107 3.20 15.81 5.28
N PRO A 108 3.67 14.66 5.82
CA PRO A 108 2.80 13.54 6.17
C PRO A 108 1.63 13.91 7.07
N ALA A 109 1.82 14.86 8.01
CA ALA A 109 0.77 15.32 8.91
C ALA A 109 -0.40 16.00 8.18
N ILE A 110 -0.13 16.73 7.08
CA ILE A 110 -1.16 17.35 6.24
C ILE A 110 -1.91 16.27 5.47
N LEU A 111 -1.17 15.32 4.90
CA LEU A 111 -1.74 14.20 4.15
C LEU A 111 -2.63 13.34 5.05
N HIS A 112 -2.18 12.97 6.25
CA HIS A 112 -2.98 12.22 7.22
C HIS A 112 -4.28 12.95 7.56
N ARG A 113 -4.22 14.26 7.87
CA ARG A 113 -5.42 15.04 8.18
C ARG A 113 -6.45 14.98 7.05
N ILE A 114 -6.02 15.04 5.80
CA ILE A 114 -6.90 15.00 4.62
C ILE A 114 -7.47 13.58 4.42
N LEU A 115 -6.60 12.57 4.45
CA LEU A 115 -6.98 11.20 4.11
C LEU A 115 -7.61 10.42 5.26
N ASP A 116 -7.41 10.82 6.51
CA ASP A 116 -8.18 10.33 7.66
C ASP A 116 -9.53 11.05 7.81
N GLY A 117 -9.68 12.21 7.15
CA GLY A 117 -10.87 13.06 7.15
C GLY A 117 -11.91 12.67 6.09
N ALA A 118 -12.69 13.67 5.68
CA ALA A 118 -13.82 13.50 4.78
C ALA A 118 -13.44 12.93 3.41
N ALA A 119 -12.27 13.32 2.88
CA ALA A 119 -11.79 12.86 1.58
C ALA A 119 -11.52 11.34 1.57
N GLY A 120 -10.76 10.83 2.57
CA GLY A 120 -10.50 9.39 2.67
C GLY A 120 -11.75 8.58 2.96
N GLN A 121 -12.66 9.10 3.80
CA GLN A 121 -13.96 8.47 4.05
C GLN A 121 -14.81 8.38 2.77
N GLN A 122 -14.77 9.38 1.91
CA GLN A 122 -15.46 9.33 0.60
C GLN A 122 -14.85 8.26 -0.30
N ILE A 123 -13.53 8.18 -0.37
CA ILE A 123 -12.83 7.13 -1.13
C ILE A 123 -13.20 5.75 -0.59
N ASN A 124 -13.18 5.56 0.74
CA ASN A 124 -13.53 4.30 1.39
C ASN A 124 -14.95 3.86 1.03
N ARG A 125 -15.94 4.76 1.11
CA ARG A 125 -17.34 4.46 0.70
C ARG A 125 -17.42 4.02 -0.75
N LYS A 126 -16.76 4.74 -1.68
CA LYS A 126 -16.77 4.36 -3.11
C LYS A 126 -16.13 2.99 -3.36
N LEU A 127 -15.07 2.65 -2.63
CA LEU A 127 -14.46 1.32 -2.69
C LEU A 127 -15.39 0.23 -2.15
N GLU A 128 -16.04 0.47 -1.01
CA GLU A 128 -17.01 -0.45 -0.41
C GLU A 128 -18.16 -0.76 -1.37
N GLU A 129 -18.74 0.28 -1.99
CA GLU A 129 -19.84 0.15 -2.95
C GLU A 129 -19.43 -0.64 -4.20
N ARG A 130 -18.27 -0.32 -4.79
CA ARG A 130 -17.85 -0.90 -6.08
C ARG A 130 -17.26 -2.29 -5.96
N LEU A 131 -16.57 -2.58 -4.86
CA LEU A 131 -15.86 -3.85 -4.65
C LEU A 131 -16.65 -4.85 -3.79
N ARG A 132 -17.71 -4.41 -3.10
CA ARG A 132 -18.40 -5.23 -2.09
C ARG A 132 -17.42 -5.71 -1.02
N VAL A 133 -16.72 -4.77 -0.44
CA VAL A 133 -15.80 -4.97 0.68
C VAL A 133 -16.18 -4.05 1.83
N LYS A 134 -15.59 -4.25 3.00
CA LYS A 134 -15.55 -3.27 4.08
C LYS A 134 -14.14 -2.73 4.20
N VAL A 135 -13.97 -1.41 4.17
CA VAL A 135 -12.71 -0.75 4.54
C VAL A 135 -12.71 -0.57 6.07
N LEU A 136 -11.67 -1.09 6.76
CA LEU A 136 -11.67 -1.12 8.22
C LEU A 136 -11.46 0.25 8.88
N GLY A 137 -10.85 1.21 8.16
CA GLY A 137 -10.61 2.54 8.72
C GLY A 137 -9.48 3.28 8.05
N ARG A 138 -8.61 3.92 8.86
CA ARG A 138 -7.43 4.65 8.39
C ARG A 138 -6.45 3.73 7.68
N TRP A 139 -5.58 4.31 6.86
CA TRP A 139 -4.66 3.59 6.00
C TRP A 139 -3.27 3.45 6.63
N PHE A 140 -2.59 2.32 6.36
CA PHE A 140 -1.18 2.13 6.72
C PHE A 140 -0.29 3.00 5.84
N ASP A 141 0.80 3.49 6.41
CA ASP A 141 1.81 4.23 5.67
C ASP A 141 2.80 3.29 4.96
N LEU A 142 3.12 3.63 3.73
CA LEU A 142 4.32 3.10 3.08
C LEU A 142 5.46 4.12 3.17
N GLY A 143 5.15 5.40 3.03
CA GLY A 143 6.12 6.49 3.07
C GLY A 143 6.34 7.19 1.73
N ALA A 144 7.30 8.12 1.71
CA ALA A 144 7.64 8.89 0.52
C ALA A 144 8.30 8.02 -0.55
N GLN A 145 7.86 8.19 -1.80
CA GLN A 145 8.51 7.57 -2.96
C GLN A 145 9.67 8.40 -3.46
N HIS A 146 10.67 7.69 -3.98
CA HIS A 146 11.88 8.25 -4.60
C HIS A 146 12.19 7.51 -5.88
N PHE A 147 13.00 8.14 -6.75
CA PHE A 147 13.53 7.47 -7.93
C PHE A 147 14.78 6.67 -7.58
N TYR A 148 14.88 5.48 -8.15
CA TYR A 148 16.07 4.61 -8.07
C TYR A 148 16.49 4.20 -9.48
N THR A 149 17.80 4.11 -9.72
CA THR A 149 18.35 3.67 -11.01
C THR A 149 19.48 2.67 -10.84
N THR A 150 19.70 1.87 -11.88
CA THR A 150 20.76 0.84 -11.88
C THR A 150 22.11 1.43 -12.30
N SER A 151 22.18 2.18 -13.39
CA SER A 151 23.44 2.62 -14.00
C SER A 151 23.62 4.13 -14.12
N ARG A 152 22.53 4.87 -14.28
CA ARG A 152 22.60 6.33 -14.45
C ARG A 152 22.39 7.03 -13.11
N PRO A 153 23.37 7.79 -12.58
CA PRO A 153 23.13 8.65 -11.44
C PRO A 153 22.13 9.74 -11.79
N LEU A 154 21.27 10.09 -10.83
CA LEU A 154 20.32 11.17 -10.95
C LEU A 154 20.79 12.35 -10.11
N ASN A 155 21.22 13.43 -10.76
CA ASN A 155 21.61 14.67 -10.11
C ASN A 155 20.47 15.70 -10.07
N GLY A 156 19.40 15.46 -10.84
CA GLY A 156 18.19 16.26 -10.91
C GLY A 156 17.14 15.63 -11.81
N PHE A 157 15.97 16.25 -11.91
CA PHE A 157 14.85 15.73 -12.71
C PHE A 157 15.17 15.62 -14.21
N ALA A 158 16.10 16.42 -14.75
CA ALA A 158 16.50 16.34 -16.16
C ALA A 158 17.13 14.99 -16.54
N ASP A 159 17.79 14.33 -15.60
CA ASP A 159 18.43 13.03 -15.82
C ASP A 159 17.41 11.89 -16.00
N LEU A 160 16.15 12.13 -15.68
CA LEU A 160 15.06 11.16 -15.91
C LEU A 160 14.70 11.02 -17.40
N GLN A 161 15.10 11.99 -18.24
CA GLN A 161 14.73 12.03 -19.65
C GLN A 161 15.02 10.71 -20.37
N GLY A 162 13.94 10.11 -20.90
CA GLY A 162 13.96 8.90 -21.70
C GLY A 162 14.18 7.58 -20.91
N LEU A 163 14.44 7.62 -19.60
CA LEU A 163 14.57 6.40 -18.79
C LEU A 163 13.26 5.62 -18.70
N ARG A 164 13.37 4.30 -18.76
CA ARG A 164 12.26 3.40 -18.47
C ARG A 164 12.16 3.24 -16.95
N ILE A 165 11.17 3.88 -16.36
CA ILE A 165 10.96 3.89 -14.91
C ILE A 165 9.77 3.02 -14.53
N ARG A 166 10.05 1.97 -13.77
CA ARG A 166 9.01 1.10 -13.21
C ARG A 166 8.13 1.86 -12.22
N HIS A 167 6.83 1.66 -12.33
CA HIS A 167 5.87 2.06 -11.29
C HIS A 167 4.95 0.90 -10.89
N PRO A 168 4.35 0.94 -9.67
CA PRO A 168 3.56 -0.18 -9.15
C PRO A 168 2.17 -0.32 -9.75
N GLY A 169 1.68 0.70 -10.44
CA GLY A 169 0.33 0.88 -10.95
C GLY A 169 -0.12 2.32 -10.78
N GLY A 170 -1.39 2.59 -11.14
CA GLY A 170 -2.01 3.90 -11.04
C GLY A 170 -1.74 4.80 -12.24
N SER A 171 -2.82 5.30 -12.84
CA SER A 171 -2.77 6.17 -14.02
C SER A 171 -2.08 7.50 -13.71
N ALA A 172 -2.31 8.05 -12.51
CA ALA A 172 -1.66 9.29 -12.07
C ALA A 172 -0.15 9.10 -11.84
N ASN A 173 0.30 7.94 -11.34
CA ASN A 173 1.72 7.61 -11.26
C ASN A 173 2.39 7.62 -12.63
N ALA A 174 1.75 6.98 -13.62
CA ALA A 174 2.27 6.96 -14.99
C ALA A 174 2.31 8.37 -15.59
N ALA A 175 1.26 9.19 -15.38
CA ALA A 175 1.21 10.58 -15.84
C ALA A 175 2.35 11.41 -15.24
N ARG A 176 2.60 11.29 -13.92
CA ARG A 176 3.69 11.97 -13.23
C ARG A 176 5.05 11.63 -13.82
N ILE A 177 5.35 10.35 -14.01
CA ILE A 177 6.63 9.89 -14.57
C ILE A 177 6.81 10.47 -15.99
N ARG A 178 5.77 10.45 -16.84
CA ARG A 178 5.81 11.08 -18.18
C ARG A 178 6.05 12.59 -18.12
N THR A 179 5.36 13.30 -17.23
CA THR A 179 5.52 14.75 -17.07
C THR A 179 6.95 15.11 -16.64
N LEU A 180 7.61 14.25 -15.89
CA LEU A 180 9.02 14.41 -15.49
C LEU A 180 10.02 13.99 -16.58
N GLY A 181 9.55 13.48 -17.73
CA GLY A 181 10.39 13.16 -18.90
C GLY A 181 10.79 11.70 -19.04
N ALA A 182 10.37 10.83 -18.13
CA ALA A 182 10.66 9.39 -18.19
C ALA A 182 9.53 8.60 -18.86
N ASN A 183 9.81 7.35 -19.22
CA ASN A 183 8.86 6.39 -19.77
C ASN A 183 8.34 5.46 -18.66
N PRO A 184 7.08 5.54 -18.25
CA PRO A 184 6.55 4.68 -17.21
C PRO A 184 6.36 3.24 -17.71
N VAL A 185 6.81 2.27 -16.92
CA VAL A 185 6.65 0.84 -17.18
C VAL A 185 5.97 0.19 -15.97
N LEU A 186 4.80 -0.40 -16.16
CA LEU A 186 4.09 -1.09 -15.09
C LEU A 186 4.72 -2.46 -14.87
N VAL A 187 5.26 -2.69 -13.67
CA VAL A 187 5.74 -4.01 -13.23
C VAL A 187 5.25 -4.28 -11.80
N PRO A 188 4.52 -5.38 -11.55
CA PRO A 188 4.12 -5.77 -10.21
C PRO A 188 5.31 -5.95 -9.27
N TRP A 189 5.11 -5.70 -7.96
CA TRP A 189 6.21 -5.70 -6.99
C TRP A 189 7.05 -7.00 -6.97
N PRO A 190 6.47 -8.21 -6.98
CA PRO A 190 7.26 -9.44 -6.97
C PRO A 190 8.19 -9.62 -8.17
N ASP A 191 7.89 -8.97 -9.31
CA ASP A 191 8.66 -9.10 -10.55
C ASP A 191 9.76 -8.03 -10.67
N VAL A 192 9.83 -7.06 -9.75
CA VAL A 192 10.76 -5.92 -9.81
C VAL A 192 12.24 -6.35 -9.83
N PRO A 193 12.72 -7.24 -8.94
CA PRO A 193 14.13 -7.64 -8.96
C PRO A 193 14.53 -8.25 -10.31
N LEU A 194 13.66 -9.08 -10.89
CA LEU A 194 13.91 -9.69 -12.21
C LEU A 194 13.94 -8.64 -13.32
N ALA A 195 12.97 -7.70 -13.33
CA ALA A 195 12.92 -6.65 -14.34
C ALA A 195 14.16 -5.73 -14.33
N LEU A 196 14.70 -5.45 -13.14
CA LEU A 196 15.94 -4.69 -12.97
C LEU A 196 17.14 -5.47 -13.47
N SER A 197 17.32 -6.72 -13.02
CA SER A 197 18.47 -7.55 -13.40
C SER A 197 18.52 -7.89 -14.89
N GLN A 198 17.37 -7.97 -15.55
CA GLN A 198 17.24 -8.17 -17.00
C GLN A 198 17.27 -6.87 -17.80
N ASN A 199 17.47 -5.71 -17.16
CA ASN A 199 17.45 -4.40 -17.81
C ASN A 199 16.14 -4.13 -18.60
N THR A 200 15.02 -4.71 -18.18
CA THR A 200 13.68 -4.39 -18.74
C THR A 200 13.29 -2.96 -18.40
N VAL A 201 13.73 -2.48 -17.25
CA VAL A 201 13.62 -1.11 -16.77
C VAL A 201 14.98 -0.56 -16.38
N ASP A 202 15.17 0.75 -16.47
CA ASP A 202 16.42 1.44 -16.11
C ASP A 202 16.40 1.85 -14.62
N GLY A 203 15.23 1.84 -14.03
CA GLY A 203 15.01 2.21 -12.64
C GLY A 203 13.55 2.05 -12.21
N LEU A 204 13.26 2.54 -11.02
CA LEU A 204 11.91 2.44 -10.44
C LEU A 204 11.61 3.62 -9.51
N VAL A 205 10.32 3.80 -9.22
CA VAL A 205 9.86 4.55 -8.05
C VAL A 205 9.48 3.59 -6.94
N THR A 206 9.99 3.83 -5.74
CA THR A 206 9.69 3.08 -4.52
C THR A 206 10.16 3.87 -3.29
N THR A 207 10.01 3.29 -2.09
CA THR A 207 10.47 3.89 -0.83
C THR A 207 11.80 3.27 -0.39
N HIS A 208 12.50 3.90 0.55
CA HIS A 208 13.75 3.37 1.10
C HIS A 208 13.53 2.02 1.77
N GLU A 209 12.48 1.89 2.56
CA GLU A 209 12.16 0.65 3.27
C GLU A 209 11.89 -0.51 2.30
N SER A 210 11.09 -0.27 1.26
CA SER A 210 10.84 -1.30 0.24
C SER A 210 12.10 -1.67 -0.53
N ALA A 211 12.95 -0.69 -0.90
CA ALA A 211 14.22 -0.94 -1.56
C ALA A 211 15.16 -1.76 -0.68
N ASN A 212 15.19 -1.50 0.63
CA ASN A 212 15.98 -2.23 1.61
C ASN A 212 15.47 -3.66 1.80
N THR A 213 14.18 -3.83 2.09
CA THR A 213 13.62 -5.16 2.41
C THR A 213 13.65 -6.11 1.21
N ALA A 214 13.60 -5.58 -0.01
CA ALA A 214 13.80 -6.35 -1.24
C ALA A 214 15.28 -6.45 -1.67
N LYS A 215 16.23 -5.84 -0.94
CA LYS A 215 17.67 -5.81 -1.25
C LYS A 215 17.94 -5.43 -2.71
N LEU A 216 17.32 -4.34 -3.18
CA LEU A 216 17.38 -3.98 -4.61
C LEU A 216 18.80 -3.70 -5.12
N TRP A 217 19.79 -3.49 -4.25
CA TRP A 217 21.21 -3.45 -4.63
C TRP A 217 21.70 -4.77 -5.24
N ASP A 218 21.13 -5.93 -4.82
CA ASP A 218 21.44 -7.23 -5.42
C ASP A 218 20.86 -7.36 -6.83
N ALA A 219 19.78 -6.63 -7.12
CA ALA A 219 19.17 -6.54 -8.45
C ALA A 219 19.79 -5.43 -9.33
N GLY A 220 20.87 -4.79 -8.88
CA GLY A 220 21.63 -3.82 -9.66
C GLY A 220 21.34 -2.35 -9.37
N VAL A 221 20.45 -2.00 -8.44
CA VAL A 221 20.23 -0.59 -8.05
C VAL A 221 21.51 -0.02 -7.44
N ARG A 222 21.90 1.21 -7.88
CA ARG A 222 23.11 1.89 -7.45
C ARG A 222 22.88 3.33 -7.03
N HIS A 223 21.82 3.96 -7.48
CA HIS A 223 21.56 5.38 -7.27
C HIS A 223 20.13 5.60 -6.80
N ALA A 224 19.95 6.57 -5.92
CA ALA A 224 18.64 7.06 -5.48
C ALA A 224 18.60 8.60 -5.61
N PHE A 225 17.46 9.12 -6.03
CA PHE A 225 17.15 10.54 -6.04
C PHE A 225 15.92 10.78 -5.16
N GLU A 226 16.18 11.35 -3.98
CA GLU A 226 15.14 11.70 -3.01
C GLU A 226 14.44 12.98 -3.46
N ASP A 227 13.24 12.83 -3.99
CA ASP A 227 12.45 13.94 -4.53
C ASP A 227 11.13 14.14 -3.78
N PHE A 228 10.82 13.26 -2.80
CA PHE A 228 9.62 13.34 -1.96
C PHE A 228 8.33 13.55 -2.75
N GLN A 229 8.15 12.79 -3.84
CA GLN A 229 7.05 12.94 -4.80
C GLN A 229 5.69 12.76 -4.15
N THR A 230 5.40 11.55 -3.75
CA THR A 230 4.14 11.19 -3.11
C THR A 230 4.41 10.42 -1.85
N PHE A 231 3.49 10.54 -0.93
CA PHE A 231 3.45 9.71 0.26
C PHE A 231 2.42 8.60 0.04
N ASN A 232 2.88 7.36 0.01
CA ASN A 232 2.06 6.22 -0.34
C ASN A 232 1.47 5.53 0.89
N GLN A 233 0.25 4.98 0.72
CA GLN A 233 -0.46 4.27 1.77
C GLN A 233 -1.15 3.03 1.23
N TYR A 234 -1.49 2.12 2.16
CA TYR A 234 -2.20 0.88 1.91
C TYR A 234 -3.58 0.90 2.54
N ILE A 235 -4.58 0.39 1.81
CA ILE A 235 -6.00 0.43 2.22
C ILE A 235 -6.44 -0.94 2.75
N PRO A 236 -6.93 -1.03 4.02
CA PRO A 236 -7.38 -2.28 4.62
C PRO A 236 -8.77 -2.67 4.12
N MET A 237 -8.88 -3.76 3.40
CA MET A 237 -10.15 -4.25 2.88
C MET A 237 -10.47 -5.65 3.37
N VAL A 238 -11.68 -5.83 3.90
CA VAL A 238 -12.25 -7.12 4.30
C VAL A 238 -13.37 -7.48 3.33
N SER A 239 -13.45 -8.73 2.91
CA SER A 239 -14.52 -9.22 2.04
C SER A 239 -15.88 -9.04 2.69
N GLN A 240 -16.90 -8.63 1.90
CA GLN A 240 -18.26 -8.49 2.41
C GLN A 240 -18.79 -9.82 2.95
N THR A 241 -18.34 -10.94 2.40
CA THR A 241 -18.70 -12.29 2.86
C THR A 241 -18.26 -12.52 4.31
N LEU A 242 -17.01 -12.21 4.65
CA LEU A 242 -16.54 -12.31 6.04
C LEU A 242 -17.24 -11.28 6.92
N TRP A 243 -17.30 -10.02 6.46
CA TRP A 243 -17.91 -8.93 7.24
C TRP A 243 -19.37 -9.23 7.66
N ASN A 244 -20.15 -9.84 6.78
CA ASN A 244 -21.54 -10.19 7.07
C ASN A 244 -21.70 -11.32 8.10
N LYS A 245 -20.69 -12.16 8.27
CA LYS A 245 -20.66 -13.23 9.29
C LYS A 245 -20.33 -12.71 10.70
N LEU A 246 -19.78 -11.50 10.80
CA LEU A 246 -19.43 -10.88 12.06
C LEU A 246 -20.66 -10.22 12.69
N ASN A 247 -20.86 -10.43 13.98
CA ASN A 247 -21.84 -9.69 14.76
C ASN A 247 -21.37 -8.25 15.02
N PRO A 248 -22.23 -7.33 15.50
CA PRO A 248 -21.86 -5.93 15.73
C PRO A 248 -20.64 -5.75 16.65
N GLN A 249 -20.55 -6.51 17.72
CA GLN A 249 -19.43 -6.44 18.67
C GLN A 249 -18.09 -6.90 18.04
N GLU A 250 -18.13 -7.96 17.23
CA GLU A 250 -16.96 -8.45 16.50
C GLU A 250 -16.48 -7.43 15.45
N ARG A 251 -17.40 -6.76 14.75
CA ARG A 251 -17.07 -5.68 13.80
C ARG A 251 -16.40 -4.51 14.49
N GLU A 252 -16.95 -4.07 15.62
CA GLU A 252 -16.38 -3.00 16.43
C GLU A 252 -14.96 -3.37 16.92
N THR A 253 -14.80 -4.57 17.46
CA THR A 253 -13.51 -5.07 17.94
C THR A 253 -12.49 -5.16 16.80
N LEU A 254 -12.85 -5.70 15.64
CA LEU A 254 -11.97 -5.80 14.47
C LEU A 254 -11.52 -4.42 13.98
N THR A 255 -12.44 -3.46 13.91
CA THR A 255 -12.14 -2.08 13.53
C THR A 255 -11.23 -1.40 14.54
N ARG A 256 -11.48 -1.55 15.84
CA ARG A 256 -10.65 -0.99 16.90
C ARG A 256 -9.22 -1.55 16.87
N ILE A 257 -9.07 -2.87 16.72
CA ILE A 257 -7.74 -3.51 16.61
C ILE A 257 -6.99 -2.94 15.40
N TRP A 258 -7.68 -2.70 14.28
CA TRP A 258 -7.08 -2.10 13.10
C TRP A 258 -6.61 -0.66 13.37
N GLU A 259 -7.47 0.18 13.93
CA GLU A 259 -7.15 1.58 14.22
C GLU A 259 -5.95 1.74 15.18
N GLU A 260 -5.91 0.92 16.24
CA GLU A 260 -4.78 0.89 17.17
C GLU A 260 -3.49 0.38 16.48
N THR A 261 -3.63 -0.52 15.51
CA THR A 261 -2.49 -0.99 14.71
C THR A 261 -1.99 0.10 13.77
N VAL A 262 -2.88 0.94 13.19
CA VAL A 262 -2.49 2.09 12.37
C VAL A 262 -1.64 3.09 13.17
N ASP A 263 -2.03 3.42 14.41
CA ASP A 263 -1.27 4.33 15.26
C ASP A 263 0.17 3.84 15.51
N LYS A 264 0.32 2.54 15.76
CA LYS A 264 1.63 1.91 15.90
C LYS A 264 2.41 1.88 14.58
N GLU A 265 1.75 1.46 13.51
CA GLU A 265 2.37 1.25 12.19
C GLU A 265 2.96 2.54 11.61
N ARG A 266 2.26 3.66 11.69
CA ARG A 266 2.74 4.95 11.16
C ARG A 266 4.06 5.40 11.79
N GLY A 267 4.22 5.19 13.10
CA GLY A 267 5.48 5.44 13.79
C GLY A 267 6.60 4.51 13.29
N GLU A 268 6.31 3.23 13.18
CA GLU A 268 7.26 2.23 12.70
C GLU A 268 7.61 2.41 11.22
N ALA A 269 6.66 2.82 10.38
CA ALA A 269 6.91 3.11 8.97
C ALA A 269 7.87 4.29 8.82
N ALA A 270 7.66 5.37 9.57
CA ALA A 270 8.56 6.51 9.55
C ALA A 270 9.99 6.16 10.01
N GLU A 271 10.13 5.34 11.06
CA GLU A 271 11.44 4.86 11.53
C GLU A 271 12.09 3.95 10.50
N ALA A 272 11.36 2.99 9.96
CA ALA A 272 11.86 2.05 8.96
C ALA A 272 12.39 2.77 7.70
N GLN A 273 11.82 3.91 7.30
CA GLN A 273 12.35 4.72 6.19
C GLN A 273 13.71 5.32 6.54
N ARG A 274 13.88 5.85 7.77
CA ARG A 274 15.17 6.42 8.22
C ARG A 274 16.26 5.35 8.30
N GLU A 275 15.98 4.24 8.96
CA GLU A 275 16.90 3.11 9.09
C GLU A 275 17.29 2.54 7.71
N ALA A 276 16.30 2.38 6.83
CA ALA A 276 16.54 1.86 5.48
C ALA A 276 17.44 2.77 4.67
N ARG A 277 17.29 4.10 4.78
CA ARG A 277 18.18 5.06 4.10
C ARG A 277 19.65 4.82 4.47
N ASP A 278 19.94 4.63 5.76
CA ASP A 278 21.30 4.36 6.24
C ASP A 278 21.80 2.99 5.77
N ILE A 279 20.93 1.98 5.70
CA ILE A 279 21.27 0.66 5.17
C ILE A 279 21.60 0.75 3.67
N LEU A 280 20.84 1.51 2.89
CA LEU A 280 21.10 1.71 1.46
C LEU A 280 22.46 2.35 1.23
N LEU A 281 22.83 3.38 2.01
CA LEU A 281 24.16 4.00 1.95
C LEU A 281 25.28 2.98 2.26
N ARG A 282 25.10 2.16 3.30
CA ARG A 282 26.06 1.09 3.64
C ARG A 282 26.21 0.02 2.55
N ASN A 283 25.17 -0.15 1.71
CA ASN A 283 25.20 -1.04 0.55
C ASN A 283 25.59 -0.33 -0.76
N ASN A 284 26.31 0.79 -0.64
CA ASN A 284 26.89 1.56 -1.75
C ASN A 284 25.85 2.11 -2.74
N ILE A 285 24.64 2.39 -2.28
CA ILE A 285 23.69 3.17 -3.06
C ILE A 285 23.99 4.65 -2.82
N SER A 286 24.33 5.39 -3.88
CA SER A 286 24.49 6.84 -3.80
C SER A 286 23.13 7.50 -3.71
N ILE A 287 22.94 8.38 -2.73
CA ILE A 287 21.67 9.09 -2.52
C ILE A 287 21.90 10.58 -2.75
N LYS A 288 21.15 11.15 -3.67
CA LYS A 288 21.08 12.59 -3.94
C LYS A 288 19.68 13.08 -3.53
N THR A 289 19.62 14.13 -2.74
CA THR A 289 18.35 14.78 -2.37
C THR A 289 18.11 15.97 -3.30
N ALA A 290 16.89 16.10 -3.80
CA ALA A 290 16.48 17.26 -4.58
C ALA A 290 16.59 18.54 -3.74
N THR A 291 17.09 19.60 -4.35
CA THR A 291 17.07 20.93 -3.74
C THR A 291 15.62 21.45 -3.66
N GLN A 292 15.38 22.41 -2.78
CA GLN A 292 14.06 23.08 -2.69
C GLN A 292 13.66 23.71 -4.03
N GLN A 293 14.61 24.25 -4.77
CA GLN A 293 14.35 24.84 -6.09
C GLN A 293 13.92 23.78 -7.11
N GLU A 294 14.61 22.64 -7.16
CA GLU A 294 14.26 21.50 -8.05
C GLU A 294 12.88 20.93 -7.71
N ALA A 295 12.59 20.73 -6.41
CA ALA A 295 11.29 20.24 -5.95
C ALA A 295 10.16 21.22 -6.31
N THR A 296 10.36 22.53 -6.12
CA THR A 296 9.39 23.59 -6.47
C THR A 296 9.12 23.62 -7.97
N GLU A 297 10.16 23.54 -8.81
CA GLU A 297 10.00 23.54 -10.27
C GLU A 297 9.30 22.26 -10.76
N ALA A 298 9.65 21.09 -10.21
CA ALA A 298 8.96 19.84 -10.53
C ALA A 298 7.47 19.90 -10.13
N ARG A 299 7.17 20.44 -8.94
CA ARG A 299 5.78 20.64 -8.50
C ARG A 299 5.02 21.57 -9.46
N ARG A 300 5.61 22.69 -9.87
CA ARG A 300 4.99 23.62 -10.83
C ARG A 300 4.65 22.95 -12.15
N ARG A 301 5.56 22.16 -12.71
CA ARG A 301 5.34 21.37 -13.94
C ARG A 301 4.22 20.36 -13.78
N LEU A 302 4.18 19.66 -12.65
CA LEU A 302 3.15 18.66 -12.35
C LEU A 302 1.79 19.32 -12.12
N MET A 303 1.72 20.42 -11.37
CA MET A 303 0.47 21.16 -11.15
C MET A 303 -0.17 21.64 -12.45
N ALA A 304 0.63 22.00 -13.45
CA ALA A 304 0.11 22.40 -14.77
C ALA A 304 -0.62 21.26 -15.50
N THR A 305 -0.44 20.01 -15.10
CA THR A 305 -1.12 18.84 -15.70
C THR A 305 -2.30 18.34 -14.87
N GLN A 306 -2.55 18.89 -13.68
CA GLN A 306 -3.50 18.33 -12.73
C GLN A 306 -4.92 18.19 -13.31
N ASP A 307 -5.46 19.24 -13.92
CA ASP A 307 -6.84 19.22 -14.45
C ASP A 307 -7.01 18.18 -15.56
N GLN A 308 -5.97 18.01 -16.40
CA GLN A 308 -5.95 16.98 -17.43
C GLN A 308 -5.94 15.60 -16.79
N VAL A 309 -5.08 15.35 -15.81
CA VAL A 309 -4.98 14.06 -15.10
C VAL A 309 -6.30 13.72 -14.39
N VAL A 310 -6.91 14.70 -13.71
CA VAL A 310 -8.23 14.55 -13.07
C VAL A 310 -9.30 14.13 -14.08
N ALA A 311 -9.32 14.79 -15.26
CA ALA A 311 -10.29 14.49 -16.30
C ALA A 311 -10.07 13.12 -16.95
N GLU A 312 -8.81 12.77 -17.25
CA GLU A 312 -8.44 11.48 -17.86
C GLU A 312 -8.77 10.29 -16.98
N ILE A 313 -8.56 10.41 -15.66
CA ILE A 313 -8.85 9.34 -14.69
C ILE A 313 -10.33 9.32 -14.32
N GLY A 314 -11.00 10.47 -14.39
CA GLY A 314 -12.41 10.62 -13.99
C GLY A 314 -12.58 10.77 -12.47
N ILE A 315 -11.62 11.42 -11.80
CA ILE A 315 -11.71 11.72 -10.36
C ILE A 315 -12.80 12.80 -10.15
N ASP A 316 -13.53 12.67 -9.07
CA ASP A 316 -14.58 13.61 -8.67
C ASP A 316 -13.98 15.02 -8.46
N ARG A 317 -14.43 15.98 -9.28
CA ARG A 317 -13.92 17.35 -9.26
C ARG A 317 -14.27 18.11 -7.98
N GLU A 318 -15.40 17.79 -7.35
CA GLU A 318 -15.79 18.42 -6.08
C GLU A 318 -14.89 17.93 -4.95
N LEU A 319 -14.55 16.64 -4.95
CA LEU A 319 -13.57 16.07 -4.03
C LEU A 319 -12.20 16.75 -4.20
N VAL A 320 -11.71 16.88 -5.43
CA VAL A 320 -10.45 17.59 -5.73
C VAL A 320 -10.49 19.02 -5.24
N ALA A 321 -11.57 19.77 -5.54
CA ALA A 321 -11.73 21.15 -5.10
C ALA A 321 -11.80 21.28 -3.57
N GLY A 322 -12.46 20.33 -2.89
CA GLY A 322 -12.51 20.24 -1.44
C GLY A 322 -11.12 20.11 -0.83
N VAL A 323 -10.35 19.15 -1.31
CA VAL A 323 -8.99 18.88 -0.84
C VAL A 323 -8.04 20.04 -1.15
N LEU A 324 -8.16 20.70 -2.31
CA LEU A 324 -7.38 21.90 -2.61
C LEU A 324 -7.63 23.01 -1.59
N ARG A 325 -8.89 23.20 -1.14
CA ARG A 325 -9.19 24.17 -0.07
C ARG A 325 -8.52 23.80 1.25
N GLU A 326 -8.53 22.51 1.62
CA GLU A 326 -7.87 22.03 2.84
C GLU A 326 -6.34 22.22 2.80
N ILE A 327 -5.71 21.94 1.65
CA ILE A 327 -4.27 22.16 1.44
C ILE A 327 -3.90 23.64 1.57
N ARG A 328 -4.69 24.53 0.94
CA ARG A 328 -4.49 26.00 1.05
C ARG A 328 -4.70 26.48 2.50
N ALA A 329 -5.70 25.97 3.20
CA ALA A 329 -5.95 26.30 4.60
C ALA A 329 -4.80 25.85 5.54
N ALA A 330 -4.02 24.84 5.10
CA ALA A 330 -2.80 24.40 5.77
C ALA A 330 -1.58 25.29 5.48
N GLY A 331 -1.74 26.36 4.68
CA GLY A 331 -0.65 27.27 4.34
C GLY A 331 0.25 26.79 3.19
N VAL A 332 -0.15 25.74 2.46
CA VAL A 332 0.61 25.22 1.33
C VAL A 332 0.17 25.93 0.05
N GLY A 333 1.12 26.52 -0.67
CA GLY A 333 0.88 27.10 -2.00
C GLY A 333 0.56 26.00 -3.03
N VAL A 334 -0.62 26.08 -3.66
CA VAL A 334 -1.11 25.19 -4.74
C VAL A 334 -1.76 26.02 -5.83
#